data_5db2afc7ce7d487af5896bc5bdef8953
#
_entry.id   5db2afc7ce7d487af5896bc5bdef8953
#
_cell.length_a   1.000
_cell.length_b   1.000
_cell.length_c   1.000
_cell.angle_alpha   90.00
_cell.angle_beta   90.00
_cell.angle_gamma   90.00
#
_symmetry.space_group_name_H-M   'P 1'
#
loop_
_entity.id
_entity.type
_entity.pdbx_description
1 polymer ?
#
loop_
_entity_poly.entity_id
_entity_poly.type
_entity_poly.pdbx_seq_one_letter_code
_entity_poly.pdbx_strand_id
1 'polypeptide(L)'
;MDRNQKLSEFREFEEILKTEYSEKFDTLRKKMMLMGYYKYGPLSKNIENEAYDIEESLKMRLEAFEKTRNVEYLADVANFCMMIFMYPEKFDAFYKPTDSDGSPGISGMSIKDFDRFKEQEGGRD
;
A
#
# COMPACT_ATOMS: atom_id res chain seq x y z
N MET A 1 -10.06 -21.57 -17.76
CA MET A 1 -10.55 -20.24 -18.18
C MET A 1 -10.14 -20.00 -19.62
N ASP A 2 -11.05 -19.66 -20.48
CA ASP A 2 -10.73 -19.43 -21.87
C ASP A 2 -10.15 -18.01 -22.09
N ARG A 3 -9.69 -17.76 -23.31
CA ARG A 3 -9.04 -16.49 -23.68
C ARG A 3 -10.00 -15.29 -23.55
N ASN A 4 -11.28 -15.49 -23.93
CA ASN A 4 -12.27 -14.41 -23.88
C ASN A 4 -12.61 -14.01 -22.45
N GLN A 5 -12.69 -14.98 -21.55
CA GLN A 5 -12.88 -14.70 -20.12
C GLN A 5 -11.73 -13.91 -19.53
N LYS A 6 -10.48 -14.30 -19.86
CA LYS A 6 -9.30 -13.60 -19.40
C LYS A 6 -9.25 -12.15 -19.87
N LEU A 7 -9.60 -11.90 -21.12
CA LEU A 7 -9.66 -10.55 -21.68
C LEU A 7 -10.74 -9.71 -21.01
N SER A 8 -11.91 -10.30 -20.72
CA SER A 8 -13.00 -9.63 -20.05
C SER A 8 -12.62 -9.23 -18.62
N GLU A 9 -12.00 -10.15 -17.88
CA GLU A 9 -11.52 -9.88 -16.52
C GLU A 9 -10.44 -8.80 -16.49
N PHE A 10 -9.53 -8.81 -17.46
CA PHE A 10 -8.51 -7.78 -17.59
C PHE A 10 -9.11 -6.41 -17.83
N ARG A 11 -10.11 -6.30 -18.71
CA ARG A 11 -10.80 -5.04 -18.99
C ARG A 11 -11.55 -4.53 -17.76
N GLU A 12 -12.22 -5.42 -17.05
CA GLU A 12 -12.92 -5.07 -15.82
C GLU A 12 -11.93 -4.54 -14.77
N PHE A 13 -10.79 -5.22 -14.60
CA PHE A 13 -9.74 -4.80 -13.69
C PHE A 13 -9.23 -3.41 -14.04
N GLU A 14 -8.98 -3.13 -15.32
CA GLU A 14 -8.53 -1.81 -15.76
C GLU A 14 -9.56 -0.72 -15.50
N GLU A 15 -10.84 -1.02 -15.70
CA GLU A 15 -11.90 -0.06 -15.39
C GLU A 15 -11.93 0.30 -13.91
N ILE A 16 -11.77 -0.71 -13.04
CA ILE A 16 -11.71 -0.50 -11.60
C ILE A 16 -10.51 0.38 -11.25
N LEU A 17 -9.36 0.13 -11.83
CA LEU A 17 -8.15 0.89 -11.54
C LEU A 17 -8.28 2.38 -11.90
N LYS A 18 -9.15 2.75 -12.81
CA LYS A 18 -9.37 4.15 -13.17
C LYS A 18 -9.86 5.00 -12.00
N THR A 19 -10.58 4.38 -11.08
CA THR A 19 -11.14 5.08 -9.91
C THR A 19 -10.44 4.73 -8.60
N GLU A 20 -9.79 3.54 -8.52
CA GLU A 20 -9.25 3.01 -7.27
C GLU A 20 -7.73 3.06 -7.21
N TYR A 21 -7.08 3.54 -8.25
CA TYR A 21 -5.64 3.59 -8.35
C TYR A 21 -5.19 4.95 -8.87
N SER A 22 -4.07 5.46 -8.35
CA SER A 22 -3.48 6.71 -8.80
C SER A 22 -2.12 6.46 -9.44
N GLU A 23 -2.08 6.55 -10.76
CA GLU A 23 -0.82 6.49 -11.51
C GLU A 23 0.10 7.66 -11.15
N LYS A 24 -0.49 8.82 -10.91
CA LYS A 24 0.25 10.02 -10.50
C LYS A 24 0.99 9.81 -9.18
N PHE A 25 0.30 9.22 -8.19
CA PHE A 25 0.92 8.91 -6.90
C PHE A 25 2.05 7.89 -7.06
N ASP A 26 1.81 6.84 -7.83
CA ASP A 26 2.80 5.79 -8.05
C ASP A 26 4.03 6.32 -8.78
N THR A 27 3.86 7.20 -9.77
CA THR A 27 4.96 7.86 -10.48
C THR A 27 5.78 8.73 -9.53
N LEU A 28 5.13 9.52 -8.69
CA LEU A 28 5.81 10.35 -7.69
C LEU A 28 6.62 9.48 -6.73
N ARG A 29 6.01 8.43 -6.21
CA ARG A 29 6.66 7.51 -5.28
C ARG A 29 7.92 6.90 -5.89
N LYS A 30 7.84 6.46 -7.15
CA LYS A 30 8.98 5.88 -7.87
C LYS A 30 10.09 6.90 -8.10
N LYS A 31 9.75 8.15 -8.45
CA LYS A 31 10.75 9.21 -8.61
C LYS A 31 11.49 9.48 -7.30
N MET A 32 10.77 9.55 -6.20
CA MET A 32 11.38 9.77 -4.89
C MET A 32 12.28 8.61 -4.48
N MET A 33 11.87 7.38 -4.80
CA MET A 33 12.69 6.19 -4.58
C MET A 33 14.00 6.26 -5.37
N LEU A 34 13.95 6.69 -6.64
CA LEU A 34 15.15 6.85 -7.46
C LEU A 34 16.06 7.93 -6.92
N MET A 35 15.51 9.05 -6.46
CA MET A 35 16.30 10.10 -5.83
C MET A 35 17.02 9.60 -4.59
N GLY A 36 16.34 8.80 -3.77
CA GLY A 36 16.96 8.16 -2.62
C GLY A 36 18.09 7.23 -2.99
N TYR A 37 17.91 6.45 -4.05
CA TYR A 37 18.96 5.57 -4.55
C TYR A 37 20.21 6.36 -4.93
N TYR A 38 20.06 7.44 -5.66
CA TYR A 38 21.20 8.27 -6.06
C TYR A 38 21.86 8.99 -4.90
N LYS A 39 21.10 9.30 -3.86
CA LYS A 39 21.65 9.96 -2.65
C LYS A 39 22.32 9.00 -1.70
N TYR A 40 21.71 7.84 -1.47
CA TYR A 40 22.09 6.95 -0.36
C TYR A 40 22.57 5.58 -0.82
N GLY A 41 22.49 5.28 -2.11
CA GLY A 41 22.90 4.00 -2.66
C GLY A 41 21.83 2.92 -2.55
N PRO A 42 22.19 1.68 -2.87
CA PRO A 42 21.24 0.57 -2.89
C PRO A 42 20.60 0.31 -1.54
N LEU A 43 19.29 0.06 -1.56
CA LEU A 43 18.52 -0.23 -0.36
C LEU A 43 19.07 -1.45 0.40
N SER A 44 19.44 -2.52 -0.32
CA SER A 44 19.96 -3.74 0.30
C SER A 44 21.17 -3.46 1.19
N LYS A 45 22.07 -2.58 0.74
CA LYS A 45 23.25 -2.20 1.51
C LYS A 45 22.90 -1.33 2.72
N ASN A 46 21.96 -0.41 2.55
CA ASN A 46 21.51 0.44 3.64
C ASN A 46 20.81 -0.37 4.75
N ILE A 47 20.03 -1.36 4.35
CA ILE A 47 19.38 -2.29 5.29
C ILE A 47 20.43 -3.14 6.03
N GLU A 48 21.37 -3.71 5.28
CA GLU A 48 22.44 -4.55 5.86
C GLU A 48 23.31 -3.77 6.85
N ASN A 49 23.63 -2.53 6.52
CA ASN A 49 24.50 -1.67 7.34
C ASN A 49 23.75 -0.88 8.41
N GLU A 50 22.42 -1.04 8.48
CA GLU A 50 21.57 -0.25 9.40
C GLU A 50 21.87 1.24 9.30
N ALA A 51 21.98 1.72 8.04
CA ALA A 51 22.44 3.08 7.77
C ALA A 51 21.48 4.15 8.29
N TYR A 52 20.19 3.84 8.42
CA TYR A 52 19.21 4.75 9.00
C TYR A 52 17.99 3.94 9.49
N ASP A 53 17.25 4.53 10.41
CA ASP A 53 16.08 3.90 11.02
C ASP A 53 14.84 4.16 10.14
N ILE A 54 14.45 3.15 9.37
CA ILE A 54 13.33 3.27 8.42
C ILE A 54 12.00 3.44 9.16
N GLU A 55 11.79 2.71 10.27
CA GLU A 55 10.55 2.85 11.03
C GLU A 55 10.40 4.26 11.61
N GLU A 56 11.48 4.79 12.16
CA GLU A 56 11.46 6.15 12.69
C GLU A 56 11.23 7.17 11.57
N SER A 57 11.88 6.97 10.42
CA SER A 57 11.70 7.84 9.25
C SER A 57 10.25 7.83 8.77
N LEU A 58 9.62 6.65 8.77
CA LEU A 58 8.20 6.52 8.43
C LEU A 58 7.33 7.34 9.38
N LYS A 59 7.56 7.21 10.67
CA LYS A 59 6.80 7.95 11.70
C LYS A 59 7.00 9.45 11.55
N MET A 60 8.23 9.89 11.32
CA MET A 60 8.55 11.31 11.15
C MET A 60 7.85 11.92 9.94
N ARG A 61 7.81 11.19 8.82
CA ARG A 61 7.14 11.68 7.61
C ARG A 61 5.62 11.71 7.79
N LEU A 62 5.06 10.72 8.47
CA LEU A 62 3.64 10.72 8.78
C LEU A 62 3.27 11.91 9.68
N GLU A 63 4.07 12.18 10.70
CA GLU A 63 3.90 13.36 11.55
C GLU A 63 4.00 14.66 10.75
N ALA A 64 4.96 14.74 9.82
CA ALA A 64 5.10 15.90 8.95
C ALA A 64 3.85 16.12 8.11
N PHE A 65 3.26 15.04 7.59
CA PHE A 65 1.98 15.14 6.90
C PHE A 65 0.88 15.66 7.83
N GLU A 66 0.79 15.11 9.03
CA GLU A 66 -0.25 15.51 9.99
C GLU A 66 -0.17 16.99 10.33
N LYS A 67 1.04 17.54 10.45
CA LYS A 67 1.27 18.94 10.78
C LYS A 67 1.05 19.88 9.60
N THR A 68 1.51 19.50 8.41
CA THR A 68 1.53 20.38 7.24
C THR A 68 0.37 20.15 6.29
N ARG A 69 -0.23 18.96 6.32
CA ARG A 69 -1.23 18.47 5.38
C ARG A 69 -0.70 18.37 3.95
N ASN A 70 0.63 18.38 3.77
CA ASN A 70 1.27 18.20 2.47
C ASN A 70 1.33 16.73 2.09
N VAL A 71 0.54 16.33 1.08
CA VAL A 71 0.41 14.93 0.67
C VAL A 71 1.69 14.35 0.07
N GLU A 72 2.69 15.17 -0.28
CA GLU A 72 3.97 14.67 -0.76
C GLU A 72 4.66 13.78 0.27
N TYR A 73 4.52 14.10 1.56
CA TYR A 73 5.07 13.25 2.63
C TYR A 73 4.51 11.84 2.60
N LEU A 74 3.30 11.66 2.08
CA LEU A 74 2.69 10.32 2.01
C LEU A 74 3.38 9.42 0.99
N ALA A 75 4.03 10.00 -0.02
CA ALA A 75 4.83 9.21 -0.96
C ALA A 75 6.08 8.63 -0.27
N ASP A 76 6.72 9.40 0.62
CA ASP A 76 7.82 8.90 1.45
C ASP A 76 7.33 7.78 2.38
N VAL A 77 6.19 7.99 3.04
CA VAL A 77 5.59 6.98 3.92
C VAL A 77 5.35 5.68 3.15
N ALA A 78 4.79 5.78 1.94
CA ALA A 78 4.54 4.61 1.11
C ALA A 78 5.83 3.87 0.76
N ASN A 79 6.91 4.60 0.45
CA ASN A 79 8.20 4.00 0.15
C ASN A 79 8.79 3.30 1.37
N PHE A 80 8.70 3.90 2.55
CA PHE A 80 9.18 3.25 3.78
C PHE A 80 8.36 2.01 4.11
N CYS A 81 7.05 2.04 3.89
CA CYS A 81 6.20 0.85 4.03
C CYS A 81 6.67 -0.27 3.09
N MET A 82 6.96 0.08 1.84
CA MET A 82 7.47 -0.88 0.86
C MET A 82 8.80 -1.50 1.29
N MET A 83 9.70 -0.67 1.83
CA MET A 83 11.01 -1.14 2.29
C MET A 83 10.89 -2.16 3.42
N ILE A 84 10.01 -1.91 4.38
CA ILE A 84 9.75 -2.85 5.48
C ILE A 84 9.13 -4.13 4.93
N PHE A 85 8.20 -4.00 3.99
CA PHE A 85 7.57 -5.15 3.34
C PHE A 85 8.59 -6.03 2.62
N MET A 86 9.61 -5.43 2.01
CA MET A 86 10.65 -6.17 1.27
C MET A 86 11.61 -6.93 2.18
N TYR A 87 11.84 -6.45 3.40
CA TYR A 87 12.82 -7.01 4.33
C TYR A 87 12.22 -7.18 5.73
N PRO A 88 11.09 -7.88 5.85
CA PRO A 88 10.39 -7.90 7.14
C PRO A 88 11.21 -8.45 8.30
N GLU A 89 12.08 -9.42 8.06
CA GLU A 89 12.92 -10.03 9.11
C GLU A 89 13.88 -9.03 9.74
N LYS A 90 14.24 -7.95 9.05
CA LYS A 90 15.10 -6.91 9.59
C LYS A 90 14.39 -5.96 10.55
N PHE A 91 13.07 -6.06 10.62
CA PHE A 91 12.21 -5.19 11.43
C PHE A 91 11.37 -5.97 12.44
N ASP A 92 11.75 -7.21 12.72
CA ASP A 92 10.98 -8.13 13.56
C ASP A 92 9.52 -8.22 13.10
N ALA A 93 9.32 -8.25 11.80
CA ALA A 93 8.02 -8.26 11.16
C ALA A 93 7.82 -9.51 10.32
N PHE A 94 6.59 -9.78 9.96
CA PHE A 94 6.24 -10.94 9.14
C PHE A 94 5.03 -10.62 8.30
N TYR A 95 4.82 -11.40 7.26
CA TYR A 95 3.62 -11.30 6.44
C TYR A 95 2.63 -12.39 6.84
N LYS A 96 1.40 -11.99 7.09
CA LYS A 96 0.30 -12.90 7.31
C LYS A 96 -0.95 -12.26 6.71
N PRO A 97 -1.64 -12.92 5.76
CA PRO A 97 -2.89 -12.40 5.24
C PRO A 97 -3.88 -12.18 6.37
N THR A 98 -4.53 -11.03 6.35
CA THR A 98 -5.59 -10.71 7.31
C THR A 98 -6.88 -10.46 6.56
N ASP A 99 -7.99 -10.77 7.20
CA ASP A 99 -9.29 -10.35 6.71
C ASP A 99 -9.49 -8.87 7.06
N SER A 100 -10.71 -8.39 7.02
CA SER A 100 -11.01 -6.99 7.31
C SER A 100 -11.01 -6.66 8.81
N ASP A 101 -10.43 -7.53 9.64
CA ASP A 101 -10.36 -7.33 11.09
C ASP A 101 -9.64 -6.03 11.40
N GLY A 102 -10.24 -5.20 12.25
CA GLY A 102 -9.66 -3.92 12.61
C GLY A 102 -9.79 -2.84 11.54
N SER A 103 -10.44 -3.13 10.44
CA SER A 103 -10.74 -2.14 9.42
C SER A 103 -11.74 -1.11 9.96
N PRO A 104 -11.59 0.18 9.60
CA PRO A 104 -12.60 1.18 9.98
C PRO A 104 -13.96 0.99 9.30
N GLY A 105 -14.08 0.06 8.36
CA GLY A 105 -15.37 -0.31 7.77
C GLY A 105 -16.17 -1.20 8.69
N ILE A 106 -16.52 -2.39 8.22
CA ILE A 106 -17.25 -3.37 9.07
C ILE A 106 -16.23 -4.31 9.68
N SER A 107 -15.94 -4.10 10.95
CA SER A 107 -14.94 -4.87 11.68
C SER A 107 -15.31 -6.34 11.76
N GLY A 108 -14.31 -7.22 11.57
CA GLY A 108 -14.48 -8.66 11.66
C GLY A 108 -15.11 -9.31 10.45
N MET A 109 -15.37 -8.55 9.38
CA MET A 109 -15.92 -9.10 8.14
C MET A 109 -14.89 -9.14 7.03
N SER A 110 -14.81 -10.27 6.33
CA SER A 110 -14.08 -10.40 5.08
C SER A 110 -14.88 -9.74 3.95
N ILE A 111 -14.26 -9.57 2.79
CA ILE A 111 -14.96 -9.06 1.60
C ILE A 111 -16.17 -9.93 1.26
N LYS A 112 -16.02 -11.26 1.35
CA LYS A 112 -17.12 -12.19 1.08
C LYS A 112 -18.26 -12.03 2.07
N ASP A 113 -17.95 -11.85 3.34
CA ASP A 113 -18.94 -11.64 4.37
C ASP A 113 -19.68 -10.33 4.17
N PHE A 114 -18.95 -9.29 3.79
CA PHE A 114 -19.53 -7.99 3.49
C PHE A 114 -20.50 -8.07 2.30
N ASP A 115 -20.11 -8.75 1.23
CA ASP A 115 -20.96 -8.93 0.06
C ASP A 115 -22.22 -9.71 0.40
N ARG A 116 -22.08 -10.76 1.21
CA ARG A 116 -23.22 -11.55 1.68
C ARG A 116 -24.17 -10.70 2.51
N PHE A 117 -23.62 -9.87 3.38
CA PHE A 117 -24.40 -8.93 4.18
C PHE A 117 -25.19 -7.97 3.28
N LYS A 118 -24.55 -7.44 2.26
CA LYS A 118 -25.21 -6.55 1.28
C LYS A 118 -26.32 -7.24 0.53
N GLU A 119 -26.16 -8.51 0.19
CA GLU A 119 -27.22 -9.30 -0.48
C GLU A 119 -28.44 -9.49 0.41
N GLN A 120 -28.23 -9.77 1.69
CA GLN A 120 -29.32 -9.92 2.65
C GLN A 120 -30.06 -8.62 2.89
N GLU A 121 -29.33 -7.52 2.87
CA GLU A 121 -29.87 -6.19 3.10
C GLU A 121 -30.18 -5.46 1.79
N GLY A 122 -29.54 -5.91 0.72
CA GLY A 122 -29.41 -5.18 -0.53
C GLY A 122 -30.64 -5.12 -1.39
N GLY A 123 -31.60 -5.98 -1.16
CA GLY A 123 -32.88 -5.81 -1.81
C GLY A 123 -33.56 -4.50 -1.42
N ARG A 124 -32.94 -3.76 -0.54
CA ARG A 124 -33.41 -2.47 -0.05
C ARG A 124 -32.89 -1.27 -0.83
N ASP A 125 -32.00 -1.53 -1.74
CA ASP A 125 -31.44 -0.45 -2.57
C ASP A 125 -32.46 0.06 -3.58
#